data_dbc69ede48559e029d4bc3ca093230fd
#
_entry.id   dbc69ede48559e029d4bc3ca093230fd
#
_cell.length_a   1.000
_cell.length_b   1.000
_cell.length_c   1.000
_cell.angle_alpha   90.00
_cell.angle_beta   90.00
_cell.angle_gamma   90.00
#
_symmetry.space_group_name_H-M   'P 1'
#
loop_
_entity.id
_entity.type
_entity.pdbx_description
1 polymer ?
#
loop_
_entity_poly.entity_id
_entity_poly.type
_entity_poly.pdbx_seq_one_letter_code
_entity_poly.pdbx_strand_id
1 'polypeptide(L)'
;MTEKTLQVAQSRNGHRVLDVGCGRGIDAVSLAQRGGVLFGCEPSRIMIRKAKEWIINSGEGVKLVRSLAEDLPFRNHAFARVVCKGAIDHFGNPDLALAEMCRVVDPKGKVIISVANFESLSCSLSRRLNRIYRRFFGREIPRPHIWEVPTDHTFKFDYLSITTLAQRYLQVEKIQGASLFWGFPRWSSLLQIFPRVFAFMILKVFDRIASWHPAWGDVLILRGKPRRKFSERERSLTHA
;
A
#
# COMPACT_ATOMS: atom_id res chain seq x y z
N MET A 1 -2.18 3.42 9.24
CA MET A 1 -1.95 3.10 7.81
C MET A 1 -3.25 3.00 7.03
N THR A 2 -4.15 2.08 7.34
CA THR A 2 -5.43 1.88 6.63
C THR A 2 -6.23 3.17 6.47
N GLU A 3 -6.52 3.88 7.54
CA GLU A 3 -7.32 5.11 7.52
C GLU A 3 -6.76 6.17 6.56
N LYS A 4 -5.44 6.41 6.57
CA LYS A 4 -4.80 7.36 5.65
C LYS A 4 -4.90 6.92 4.19
N THR A 5 -4.70 5.63 3.90
CA THR A 5 -4.84 5.10 2.53
C THR A 5 -6.28 5.29 2.03
N LEU A 6 -7.27 4.99 2.87
CA LEU A 6 -8.69 5.18 2.56
C LEU A 6 -9.06 6.66 2.33
N GLN A 7 -8.51 7.57 3.15
CA GLN A 7 -8.68 9.03 2.96
C GLN A 7 -8.05 9.51 1.64
N VAL A 8 -6.87 8.99 1.28
CA VAL A 8 -6.20 9.33 0.03
C VAL A 8 -6.97 8.78 -1.17
N ALA A 9 -7.63 7.63 -1.04
CA ALA A 9 -8.45 7.03 -2.09
C ALA A 9 -9.63 7.93 -2.50
N GLN A 10 -10.18 8.73 -1.57
CA GLN A 10 -11.31 9.64 -1.83
C GLN A 10 -12.46 8.94 -2.57
N SER A 11 -12.82 7.74 -2.12
CA SER A 11 -13.97 7.03 -2.63
C SER A 11 -15.26 7.80 -2.30
N ARG A 12 -16.21 7.81 -3.22
CA ARG A 12 -17.53 8.42 -3.07
C ARG A 12 -18.61 7.36 -3.25
N ASN A 13 -19.81 7.64 -2.77
CA ASN A 13 -20.96 6.76 -2.97
C ASN A 13 -21.14 6.43 -4.46
N GLY A 14 -21.33 5.15 -4.76
CA GLY A 14 -21.52 4.64 -6.12
C GLY A 14 -20.24 4.46 -6.94
N HIS A 15 -19.06 4.88 -6.45
CA HIS A 15 -17.81 4.58 -7.15
C HIS A 15 -17.54 3.08 -7.19
N ARG A 16 -17.26 2.56 -8.38
CA ARG A 16 -16.68 1.22 -8.51
C ARG A 16 -15.19 1.28 -8.12
N VAL A 17 -14.83 0.51 -7.11
CA VAL A 17 -13.48 0.47 -6.54
C VAL A 17 -12.94 -0.94 -6.62
N LEU A 18 -11.69 -1.09 -7.09
CA LEU A 18 -10.97 -2.35 -7.09
C LEU A 18 -9.87 -2.30 -6.03
N ASP A 19 -9.83 -3.31 -5.17
CA ASP A 19 -8.74 -3.57 -4.23
C ASP A 19 -7.86 -4.70 -4.80
N VAL A 20 -6.64 -4.36 -5.23
CA VAL A 20 -5.68 -5.27 -5.87
C VAL A 20 -4.73 -5.86 -4.82
N GLY A 21 -4.70 -7.19 -4.72
CA GLY A 21 -4.04 -7.89 -3.63
C GLY A 21 -4.82 -7.70 -2.33
N CYS A 22 -6.14 -7.89 -2.36
CA CYS A 22 -7.04 -7.59 -1.23
C CYS A 22 -6.83 -8.50 -0.01
N GLY A 23 -6.03 -9.57 -0.14
CA GLY A 23 -5.70 -10.48 0.93
C GLY A 23 -6.94 -11.01 1.65
N ARG A 24 -7.09 -10.65 2.93
CA ARG A 24 -8.23 -11.04 3.78
C ARG A 24 -9.48 -10.17 3.60
N GLY A 25 -9.49 -9.21 2.67
CA GLY A 25 -10.64 -8.37 2.36
C GLY A 25 -10.96 -7.27 3.38
N ILE A 26 -10.11 -7.03 4.37
CA ILE A 26 -10.37 -6.07 5.46
C ILE A 26 -10.51 -4.64 4.92
N ASP A 27 -9.61 -4.26 4.02
CA ASP A 27 -9.64 -2.92 3.43
C ASP A 27 -10.78 -2.78 2.42
N ALA A 28 -11.10 -3.84 1.66
CA ALA A 28 -12.25 -3.87 0.76
C ALA A 28 -13.56 -3.64 1.53
N VAL A 29 -13.76 -4.31 2.68
CA VAL A 29 -14.92 -4.07 3.56
C VAL A 29 -14.93 -2.63 4.06
N SER A 30 -13.81 -2.11 4.53
CA SER A 30 -13.71 -0.73 5.02
C SER A 30 -14.00 0.32 3.94
N LEU A 31 -13.71 0.03 2.67
CA LEU A 31 -14.05 0.87 1.52
C LEU A 31 -15.54 0.73 1.16
N ALA A 32 -16.14 -0.47 1.30
CA ALA A 32 -17.56 -0.70 1.07
C ALA A 32 -18.42 0.08 2.07
N GLN A 33 -18.07 0.08 3.34
CA GLN A 33 -18.71 0.84 4.41
C GLN A 33 -18.71 2.37 4.15
N ARG A 34 -17.86 2.85 3.24
CA ARG A 34 -17.84 4.24 2.78
C ARG A 34 -18.68 4.49 1.52
N GLY A 35 -19.52 3.52 1.13
CA GLY A 35 -20.46 3.64 0.01
C GLY A 35 -19.89 3.28 -1.36
N GLY A 36 -18.71 2.69 -1.44
CA GLY A 36 -18.14 2.19 -2.70
C GLY A 36 -18.76 0.86 -3.14
N VAL A 37 -18.87 0.64 -4.45
CA VAL A 37 -19.17 -0.69 -5.03
C VAL A 37 -17.84 -1.44 -5.20
N LEU A 38 -17.58 -2.39 -4.30
CA LEU A 38 -16.27 -2.99 -4.12
C LEU A 38 -16.05 -4.29 -4.88
N PHE A 39 -14.86 -4.37 -5.46
CA PHE A 39 -14.29 -5.57 -6.05
C PHE A 39 -12.92 -5.81 -5.41
N GLY A 40 -12.59 -7.05 -5.10
CA GLY A 40 -11.28 -7.44 -4.62
C GLY A 40 -10.68 -8.51 -5.52
N CYS A 41 -9.39 -8.39 -5.85
CA CYS A 41 -8.66 -9.46 -6.51
C CYS A 41 -7.51 -9.97 -5.64
N GLU A 42 -7.31 -11.29 -5.63
CA GLU A 42 -6.33 -11.96 -4.79
C GLU A 42 -5.99 -13.33 -5.41
N PRO A 43 -4.71 -13.68 -5.64
CA PRO A 43 -4.34 -14.97 -6.24
C PRO A 43 -4.46 -16.16 -5.27
N SER A 44 -4.27 -15.94 -3.97
CA SER A 44 -4.22 -16.99 -2.95
C SER A 44 -5.62 -17.56 -2.65
N ARG A 45 -5.81 -18.86 -2.86
CA ARG A 45 -7.05 -19.57 -2.47
C ARG A 45 -7.34 -19.45 -0.98
N ILE A 46 -6.29 -19.48 -0.15
CA ILE A 46 -6.43 -19.38 1.31
C ILE A 46 -6.93 -18.00 1.70
N MET A 47 -6.34 -16.94 1.11
CA MET A 47 -6.74 -15.56 1.39
C MET A 47 -8.15 -15.25 0.88
N ILE A 48 -8.52 -15.72 -0.32
CA ILE A 48 -9.90 -15.59 -0.85
C ILE A 48 -10.92 -16.24 0.10
N ARG A 49 -10.62 -17.42 0.65
CA ARG A 49 -11.52 -18.06 1.60
C ARG A 49 -11.70 -17.20 2.87
N LYS A 50 -10.60 -16.74 3.45
CA LYS A 50 -10.63 -15.83 4.62
C LYS A 50 -11.36 -14.52 4.31
N ALA A 51 -11.18 -13.98 3.10
CA ALA A 51 -11.88 -12.77 2.67
C ALA A 51 -13.38 -13.00 2.57
N LYS A 52 -13.83 -14.13 2.01
CA LYS A 52 -15.25 -14.48 1.95
C LYS A 52 -15.88 -14.56 3.34
N GLU A 53 -15.22 -15.26 4.28
CA GLU A 53 -15.67 -15.35 5.67
C GLU A 53 -15.80 -13.95 6.31
N TRP A 54 -14.79 -13.11 6.12
CA TRP A 54 -14.78 -11.72 6.65
C TRP A 54 -15.90 -10.86 6.06
N ILE A 55 -16.10 -10.93 4.74
CA ILE A 55 -17.13 -10.17 4.02
C ILE A 55 -18.52 -10.62 4.46
N ILE A 56 -18.79 -11.92 4.55
CA ILE A 56 -20.06 -12.44 5.04
C ILE A 56 -20.35 -11.92 6.45
N ASN A 57 -19.37 -12.00 7.36
CA ASN A 57 -19.52 -11.55 8.74
C ASN A 57 -19.71 -10.03 8.87
N SER A 58 -19.21 -9.25 7.90
CA SER A 58 -19.37 -7.79 7.89
C SER A 58 -20.73 -7.32 7.34
N GLY A 59 -21.46 -8.17 6.63
CA GLY A 59 -22.69 -7.81 5.93
C GLY A 59 -22.48 -6.94 4.68
N GLU A 60 -21.24 -6.75 4.24
CA GLU A 60 -20.90 -5.88 3.11
C GLU A 60 -20.88 -6.61 1.76
N GLY A 61 -21.29 -5.92 0.70
CA GLY A 61 -21.34 -6.45 -0.66
C GLY A 61 -20.02 -6.28 -1.42
N VAL A 62 -19.01 -7.12 -1.16
CA VAL A 62 -17.74 -7.12 -1.89
C VAL A 62 -17.67 -8.29 -2.87
N LYS A 63 -17.38 -8.02 -4.14
CA LYS A 63 -17.23 -9.04 -5.19
C LYS A 63 -15.77 -9.47 -5.28
N LEU A 64 -15.48 -10.74 -5.00
CA LEU A 64 -14.13 -11.29 -5.04
C LEU A 64 -13.86 -12.04 -6.34
N VAL A 65 -12.68 -11.79 -6.91
CA VAL A 65 -12.16 -12.50 -8.07
C VAL A 65 -10.77 -13.04 -7.75
N ARG A 66 -10.50 -14.28 -8.16
CA ARG A 66 -9.18 -14.86 -8.04
C ARG A 66 -8.37 -14.57 -9.29
N SER A 67 -7.37 -13.68 -9.17
CA SER A 67 -6.46 -13.34 -10.27
C SER A 67 -5.12 -12.82 -9.73
N LEU A 68 -4.10 -12.84 -10.58
CA LEU A 68 -2.87 -12.09 -10.39
C LEU A 68 -3.14 -10.59 -10.63
N ALA A 69 -2.32 -9.74 -10.03
CA ALA A 69 -2.36 -8.30 -10.27
C ALA A 69 -1.84 -7.93 -11.68
N GLU A 70 -1.01 -8.79 -12.23
CA GLU A 70 -0.40 -8.70 -13.56
C GLU A 70 -1.35 -9.08 -14.71
N ASP A 71 -2.52 -9.68 -14.38
CA ASP A 71 -3.55 -10.09 -15.35
C ASP A 71 -4.93 -9.95 -14.71
N LEU A 72 -5.44 -8.72 -14.71
CA LEU A 72 -6.71 -8.37 -14.10
C LEU A 72 -7.88 -8.72 -15.02
N PRO A 73 -8.84 -9.60 -14.63
CA PRO A 73 -9.94 -10.06 -15.48
C PRO A 73 -11.08 -9.02 -15.56
N PHE A 74 -10.72 -7.78 -15.78
CA PHE A 74 -11.64 -6.69 -15.90
C PHE A 74 -11.41 -5.93 -17.22
N ARG A 75 -12.48 -5.39 -17.78
CA ARG A 75 -12.40 -4.54 -18.96
C ARG A 75 -11.69 -3.21 -18.65
N ASN A 76 -11.17 -2.58 -19.69
CA ASN A 76 -10.57 -1.24 -19.60
C ASN A 76 -11.55 -0.24 -18.97
N HIS A 77 -11.02 0.67 -18.16
CA HIS A 77 -11.77 1.80 -17.60
C HIS A 77 -12.99 1.39 -16.74
N ALA A 78 -12.93 0.21 -16.10
CA ALA A 78 -14.04 -0.33 -15.33
C ALA A 78 -14.21 0.31 -13.94
N PHE A 79 -13.18 0.96 -13.39
CA PHE A 79 -13.14 1.42 -12.02
C PHE A 79 -12.83 2.91 -11.87
N ALA A 80 -13.56 3.59 -11.00
CA ALA A 80 -13.25 4.98 -10.64
C ALA A 80 -12.01 5.07 -9.74
N ARG A 81 -11.73 4.01 -8.97
CA ARG A 81 -10.56 3.91 -8.08
C ARG A 81 -9.98 2.50 -8.14
N VAL A 82 -8.66 2.43 -8.16
CA VAL A 82 -7.90 1.18 -7.97
C VAL A 82 -6.97 1.39 -6.79
N VAL A 83 -7.04 0.52 -5.80
CA VAL A 83 -6.25 0.58 -4.58
C VAL A 83 -5.37 -0.66 -4.52
N CYS A 84 -4.09 -0.49 -4.22
CA CYS A 84 -3.15 -1.57 -3.94
C CYS A 84 -2.42 -1.21 -2.63
N LYS A 85 -2.79 -1.87 -1.54
CA LYS A 85 -2.27 -1.55 -0.22
C LYS A 85 -1.45 -2.69 0.36
N GLY A 86 -0.13 -2.47 0.46
CA GLY A 86 0.80 -3.44 1.05
C GLY A 86 0.81 -4.77 0.30
N ALA A 87 0.74 -4.73 -1.03
CA ALA A 87 0.69 -5.91 -1.86
C ALA A 87 1.67 -5.83 -3.05
N ILE A 88 2.03 -4.64 -3.51
CA ILE A 88 2.87 -4.46 -4.71
C ILE A 88 4.27 -5.06 -4.55
N ASP A 89 4.77 -5.14 -3.33
CA ASP A 89 6.06 -5.73 -2.95
C ASP A 89 6.07 -7.26 -2.97
N HIS A 90 4.89 -7.89 -3.05
CA HIS A 90 4.72 -9.34 -3.20
C HIS A 90 4.45 -9.80 -4.65
N PHE A 91 4.23 -8.88 -5.60
CA PHE A 91 3.92 -9.23 -6.97
C PHE A 91 5.17 -9.78 -7.71
N GLY A 92 4.95 -10.65 -8.68
CA GLY A 92 6.01 -11.19 -9.52
C GLY A 92 6.60 -10.14 -10.47
N ASN A 93 5.75 -9.24 -10.97
CA ASN A 93 6.13 -8.13 -11.83
C ASN A 93 5.33 -6.85 -11.48
N PRO A 94 5.86 -5.97 -10.62
CA PRO A 94 5.21 -4.73 -10.24
C PRO A 94 4.97 -3.74 -11.40
N ASP A 95 5.83 -3.74 -12.43
CA ASP A 95 5.64 -2.94 -13.64
C ASP A 95 4.37 -3.36 -14.38
N LEU A 96 4.21 -4.66 -14.64
CA LEU A 96 3.04 -5.20 -15.33
C LEU A 96 1.76 -5.02 -14.49
N ALA A 97 1.84 -5.26 -13.18
CA ALA A 97 0.71 -5.04 -12.28
C ALA A 97 0.24 -3.58 -12.29
N LEU A 98 1.18 -2.62 -12.29
CA LEU A 98 0.82 -1.21 -12.35
C LEU A 98 0.24 -0.81 -13.71
N ALA A 99 0.73 -1.41 -14.81
CA ALA A 99 0.14 -1.26 -16.14
C ALA A 99 -1.32 -1.72 -16.15
N GLU A 100 -1.62 -2.91 -15.61
CA GLU A 100 -2.96 -3.46 -15.49
C GLU A 100 -3.88 -2.60 -14.61
N MET A 101 -3.39 -2.11 -13.46
CA MET A 101 -4.14 -1.15 -12.64
C MET A 101 -4.49 0.12 -13.44
N CYS A 102 -3.56 0.61 -14.27
CA CYS A 102 -3.81 1.77 -15.13
C CYS A 102 -4.77 1.46 -16.27
N ARG A 103 -4.77 0.24 -16.80
CA ARG A 103 -5.69 -0.21 -17.85
C ARG A 103 -7.13 -0.26 -17.34
N VAL A 104 -7.34 -0.82 -16.15
CA VAL A 104 -8.69 -1.03 -15.61
C VAL A 104 -9.28 0.20 -14.93
N VAL A 105 -8.48 1.20 -14.56
CA VAL A 105 -8.97 2.44 -13.98
C VAL A 105 -9.48 3.39 -15.06
N ASP A 106 -10.55 4.14 -14.76
CA ASP A 106 -11.06 5.21 -15.63
C ASP A 106 -9.97 6.28 -15.88
N PRO A 107 -9.88 6.88 -17.08
CA PRO A 107 -8.90 7.94 -17.40
C PRO A 107 -8.94 9.14 -16.42
N LYS A 108 -10.11 9.43 -15.84
CA LYS A 108 -10.28 10.45 -14.78
C LYS A 108 -10.20 9.84 -13.37
N GLY A 109 -10.09 8.52 -13.29
CA GLY A 109 -9.97 7.76 -12.05
C GLY A 109 -8.63 7.97 -11.34
N LYS A 110 -8.42 7.23 -10.26
CA LYS A 110 -7.18 7.30 -9.48
C LYS A 110 -6.68 5.90 -9.16
N VAL A 111 -5.38 5.74 -9.25
CA VAL A 111 -4.65 4.60 -8.68
C VAL A 111 -4.01 5.06 -7.38
N ILE A 112 -4.18 4.27 -6.34
CA ILE A 112 -3.62 4.49 -5.00
C ILE A 112 -2.75 3.29 -4.64
N ILE A 113 -1.48 3.55 -4.32
CA ILE A 113 -0.52 2.52 -3.93
C ILE A 113 -0.04 2.85 -2.53
N SER A 114 0.02 1.85 -1.67
CA SER A 114 0.64 1.96 -0.35
C SER A 114 1.63 0.83 -0.15
N VAL A 115 2.86 1.15 0.24
CA VAL A 115 3.96 0.19 0.36
C VAL A 115 4.86 0.54 1.55
N ALA A 116 5.51 -0.48 2.13
CA ALA A 116 6.51 -0.28 3.17
C ALA A 116 7.76 0.42 2.60
N ASN A 117 8.34 1.33 3.40
CA ASN A 117 9.55 2.06 3.06
C ASN A 117 10.73 1.50 3.86
N PHE A 118 11.54 0.68 3.24
CA PHE A 118 12.69 0.04 3.89
C PHE A 118 13.92 0.96 4.06
N GLU A 119 13.85 2.21 3.54
CA GLU A 119 14.84 3.26 3.75
C GLU A 119 14.28 4.44 4.56
N SER A 120 13.21 4.20 5.35
CA SER A 120 12.62 5.18 6.25
C SER A 120 13.61 5.68 7.30
N LEU A 121 13.26 6.79 7.95
CA LEU A 121 14.03 7.33 9.07
C LEU A 121 14.23 6.26 10.19
N SER A 122 13.19 5.50 10.47
CA SER A 122 13.20 4.40 11.45
C SER A 122 14.21 3.32 11.09
N CYS A 123 14.21 2.88 9.83
CA CYS A 123 15.16 1.89 9.32
C CYS A 123 16.60 2.42 9.36
N SER A 124 16.81 3.66 8.92
CA SER A 124 18.13 4.29 8.90
C SER A 124 18.70 4.46 10.32
N LEU A 125 17.89 4.92 11.25
CA LEU A 125 18.29 5.07 12.64
C LEU A 125 18.58 3.72 13.30
N SER A 126 17.72 2.74 13.07
CA SER A 126 17.90 1.39 13.62
C SER A 126 19.20 0.72 13.13
N ARG A 127 19.52 0.89 11.82
CA ARG A 127 20.80 0.42 11.27
C ARG A 127 22.01 1.10 11.91
N ARG A 128 21.92 2.41 12.16
CA ARG A 128 23.00 3.15 12.86
C ARG A 128 23.18 2.66 14.29
N LEU A 129 22.08 2.49 15.03
CA LEU A 129 22.10 1.98 16.39
C LEU A 129 22.67 0.55 16.45
N ASN A 130 22.27 -0.33 15.53
CA ASN A 130 22.81 -1.69 15.45
C ASN A 130 24.33 -1.69 15.19
N ARG A 131 24.83 -0.78 14.34
CA ARG A 131 26.25 -0.61 14.08
C ARG A 131 27.02 -0.17 15.32
N ILE A 132 26.48 0.80 16.07
CA ILE A 132 27.04 1.27 17.34
C ILE A 132 27.03 0.13 18.36
N TYR A 133 25.90 -0.53 18.54
CA TYR A 133 25.74 -1.65 19.46
C TYR A 133 26.75 -2.76 19.19
N ARG A 134 26.90 -3.16 17.92
CA ARG A 134 27.89 -4.15 17.49
C ARG A 134 29.33 -3.72 17.81
N ARG A 135 29.63 -2.43 17.64
CA ARG A 135 30.98 -1.89 17.94
C ARG A 135 31.32 -1.98 19.44
N PHE A 136 30.35 -1.72 20.32
CA PHE A 136 30.60 -1.72 21.78
C PHE A 136 30.43 -3.08 22.43
N PHE A 137 29.54 -3.91 21.94
CA PHE A 137 29.18 -5.18 22.59
C PHE A 137 29.61 -6.42 21.79
N GLY A 138 30.23 -6.26 20.63
CA GLY A 138 30.70 -7.37 19.77
C GLY A 138 29.59 -8.25 19.18
N ARG A 139 28.31 -7.86 19.34
CA ARG A 139 27.13 -8.62 18.90
C ARG A 139 26.08 -7.69 18.30
N GLU A 140 25.21 -8.23 17.46
CA GLU A 140 24.11 -7.49 16.87
C GLU A 140 22.87 -7.45 17.77
N ILE A 141 22.01 -6.44 17.58
CA ILE A 141 20.68 -6.43 18.17
C ILE A 141 19.92 -7.66 17.69
N PRO A 142 19.16 -8.35 18.56
CA PRO A 142 18.40 -9.54 18.15
C PRO A 142 17.47 -9.30 16.96
N ARG A 143 17.40 -10.27 16.04
CA ARG A 143 16.48 -10.27 14.90
C ARG A 143 15.03 -10.55 15.31
N PRO A 144 14.00 -10.17 14.52
CA PRO A 144 14.10 -9.58 13.17
C PRO A 144 14.39 -8.07 13.19
N HIS A 145 15.13 -7.59 12.21
CA HIS A 145 15.40 -6.15 12.06
C HIS A 145 14.36 -5.51 11.13
N ILE A 146 13.90 -4.30 11.49
CA ILE A 146 12.86 -3.57 10.73
C ILE A 146 13.28 -3.15 9.30
N TRP A 147 14.57 -3.16 9.01
CA TRP A 147 15.14 -2.88 7.69
C TRP A 147 15.41 -4.13 6.86
N GLU A 148 15.22 -5.30 7.43
CA GLU A 148 15.30 -6.56 6.69
C GLU A 148 13.98 -6.78 5.96
N VAL A 149 14.09 -7.17 4.69
CA VAL A 149 12.93 -7.52 3.88
C VAL A 149 12.42 -8.89 4.36
N PRO A 150 11.16 -9.03 4.75
CA PRO A 150 10.59 -10.33 5.05
C PRO A 150 10.74 -11.29 3.87
N THR A 151 10.88 -12.58 4.15
CA THR A 151 11.13 -13.62 3.14
C THR A 151 9.99 -13.81 2.13
N ASP A 152 8.81 -13.33 2.45
CA ASP A 152 7.62 -13.33 1.61
C ASP A 152 7.49 -12.11 0.68
N HIS A 153 8.40 -11.13 0.78
CA HIS A 153 8.46 -9.98 -0.11
C HIS A 153 9.39 -10.26 -1.30
N THR A 154 8.91 -10.02 -2.50
CA THR A 154 9.68 -10.17 -3.74
C THR A 154 10.53 -8.94 -4.01
N PHE A 155 10.03 -7.74 -3.68
CA PHE A 155 10.69 -6.47 -3.95
C PHE A 155 10.87 -5.65 -2.67
N LYS A 156 11.98 -4.91 -2.63
CA LYS A 156 12.27 -3.92 -1.62
C LYS A 156 12.02 -2.53 -2.20
N PHE A 157 11.02 -1.85 -1.69
CA PHE A 157 10.75 -0.47 -2.10
C PHE A 157 11.27 0.53 -1.10
N ASP A 158 11.70 1.67 -1.64
CA ASP A 158 11.97 2.91 -0.95
C ASP A 158 11.25 4.06 -1.65
N TYR A 159 11.45 5.29 -1.17
CA TYR A 159 10.83 6.47 -1.76
C TYR A 159 11.18 6.64 -3.25
N LEU A 160 12.44 6.44 -3.62
CA LEU A 160 12.90 6.68 -4.99
C LEU A 160 12.38 5.58 -5.94
N SER A 161 12.55 4.33 -5.59
CA SER A 161 12.16 3.19 -6.43
C SER A 161 10.67 3.13 -6.71
N ILE A 162 9.82 3.29 -5.67
CA ILE A 162 8.37 3.27 -5.87
C ILE A 162 7.88 4.51 -6.62
N THR A 163 8.50 5.67 -6.38
CA THR A 163 8.14 6.91 -7.09
C THR A 163 8.50 6.82 -8.57
N THR A 164 9.70 6.30 -8.87
CA THR A 164 10.17 6.09 -10.25
C THR A 164 9.27 5.10 -10.98
N LEU A 165 8.93 3.98 -10.35
CA LEU A 165 7.99 3.01 -10.91
C LEU A 165 6.63 3.67 -11.18
N ALA A 166 6.06 4.35 -10.18
CA ALA A 166 4.75 4.99 -10.32
C ALA A 166 4.74 6.05 -11.43
N GLN A 167 5.80 6.86 -11.57
CA GLN A 167 5.89 7.93 -12.58
C GLN A 167 5.95 7.43 -14.03
N ARG A 168 6.30 6.17 -14.28
CA ARG A 168 6.24 5.59 -15.63
C ARG A 168 4.80 5.49 -16.13
N TYR A 169 3.86 5.17 -15.25
CA TYR A 169 2.47 4.85 -15.56
C TYR A 169 1.49 5.93 -15.13
N LEU A 170 1.81 6.67 -14.06
CA LEU A 170 0.92 7.62 -13.42
C LEU A 170 1.45 9.06 -13.53
N GLN A 171 0.53 9.99 -13.72
CA GLN A 171 0.72 11.37 -13.31
C GLN A 171 0.49 11.40 -11.79
N VAL A 172 1.58 11.32 -11.03
CA VAL A 172 1.53 11.32 -9.57
C VAL A 172 1.07 12.68 -9.07
N GLU A 173 -0.05 12.71 -8.34
CA GLU A 173 -0.66 13.92 -7.79
C GLU A 173 -0.32 14.15 -6.33
N LYS A 174 -0.09 13.06 -5.60
CA LYS A 174 0.21 13.11 -4.17
C LYS A 174 1.12 11.96 -3.77
N ILE A 175 2.13 12.29 -2.98
CA ILE A 175 2.95 11.34 -2.23
C ILE A 175 2.86 11.74 -0.77
N GLN A 176 2.58 10.78 0.10
CA GLN A 176 2.44 11.02 1.53
C GLN A 176 3.12 9.90 2.31
N GLY A 177 3.96 10.27 3.24
CA GLY A 177 4.47 9.35 4.25
C GLY A 177 3.43 9.13 5.35
N ALA A 178 3.45 7.96 5.93
CA ALA A 178 2.66 7.62 7.09
C ALA A 178 3.50 6.85 8.09
N SER A 179 3.24 7.10 9.36
CA SER A 179 3.95 6.49 10.47
C SER A 179 5.43 6.85 10.55
N LEU A 180 5.91 7.05 11.76
CA LEU A 180 7.34 7.06 12.11
C LEU A 180 7.52 6.10 13.29
N PHE A 181 8.62 5.37 13.28
CA PHE A 181 9.01 4.43 14.33
C PHE A 181 8.06 3.25 14.55
N TRP A 182 7.16 2.95 13.61
CA TRP A 182 6.20 1.86 13.76
C TRP A 182 6.86 0.50 14.02
N GLY A 183 7.95 0.19 13.38
CA GLY A 183 8.72 -1.04 13.58
C GLY A 183 9.89 -0.90 14.55
N PHE A 184 10.07 0.26 15.20
CA PHE A 184 11.22 0.50 16.06
C PHE A 184 11.17 -0.38 17.33
N PRO A 185 12.30 -1.00 17.74
CA PRO A 185 12.33 -1.89 18.89
C PRO A 185 11.74 -1.22 20.16
N ARG A 186 10.84 -1.94 20.85
CA ARG A 186 10.15 -1.47 22.06
C ARG A 186 9.33 -0.17 21.92
N TRP A 187 9.05 0.29 20.69
CA TRP A 187 8.24 1.49 20.48
C TRP A 187 6.84 1.39 21.09
N SER A 188 6.18 0.25 20.91
CA SER A 188 4.87 -0.02 21.53
C SER A 188 4.92 0.02 23.04
N SER A 189 5.97 -0.56 23.65
CA SER A 189 6.16 -0.54 25.11
C SER A 189 6.42 0.87 25.62
N LEU A 190 7.20 1.67 24.87
CA LEU A 190 7.44 3.07 25.21
C LEU A 190 6.13 3.88 25.20
N LEU A 191 5.30 3.68 24.17
CA LEU A 191 4.00 4.38 24.07
C LEU A 191 3.03 3.98 25.19
N GLN A 192 3.11 2.77 25.72
CA GLN A 192 2.28 2.30 26.84
C GLN A 192 2.58 2.98 28.17
N ILE A 193 3.76 3.60 28.33
CA ILE A 193 4.12 4.38 29.53
C ILE A 193 3.27 5.66 29.62
N PHE A 194 2.80 6.19 28.48
CA PHE A 194 2.02 7.41 28.43
C PHE A 194 0.51 7.12 28.49
N PRO A 195 -0.28 8.01 29.12
CA PRO A 195 -1.74 7.98 28.97
C PRO A 195 -2.14 7.96 27.50
N ARG A 196 -3.20 7.22 27.18
CA ARG A 196 -3.66 7.00 25.78
C ARG A 196 -3.76 8.29 24.95
N VAL A 197 -4.25 9.38 25.55
CA VAL A 197 -4.38 10.68 24.88
C VAL A 197 -3.02 11.21 24.42
N PHE A 198 -2.01 11.17 25.28
CA PHE A 198 -0.66 11.62 24.94
C PHE A 198 0.01 10.72 23.89
N ALA A 199 -0.15 9.39 24.01
CA ALA A 199 0.34 8.45 23.01
C ALA A 199 -0.28 8.74 21.63
N PHE A 200 -1.58 9.02 21.55
CA PHE A 200 -2.25 9.43 20.32
C PHE A 200 -1.74 10.78 19.78
N MET A 201 -1.47 11.75 20.64
CA MET A 201 -0.89 13.03 20.24
C MET A 201 0.50 12.85 19.63
N ILE A 202 1.37 12.05 20.26
CA ILE A 202 2.70 11.71 19.73
C ILE A 202 2.59 11.07 18.35
N LEU A 203 1.72 10.07 18.19
CA LEU A 203 1.50 9.41 16.91
C LEU A 203 0.98 10.37 15.84
N LYS A 204 0.07 11.30 16.17
CA LYS A 204 -0.42 12.33 15.26
C LYS A 204 0.68 13.30 14.82
N VAL A 205 1.56 13.71 15.74
CA VAL A 205 2.71 14.57 15.42
C VAL A 205 3.65 13.86 14.46
N PHE A 206 4.00 12.61 14.74
CA PHE A 206 4.86 11.82 13.86
C PHE A 206 4.24 11.55 12.49
N ASP A 207 2.96 11.29 12.45
CA ASP A 207 2.22 11.17 11.21
C ASP A 207 2.24 12.48 10.40
N ARG A 208 2.22 13.63 11.07
CA ARG A 208 2.30 14.93 10.41
C ARG A 208 3.71 15.18 9.84
N ILE A 209 4.75 14.86 10.61
CA ILE A 209 6.14 14.92 10.14
C ILE A 209 6.36 14.00 8.93
N ALA A 210 5.91 12.75 9.01
CA ALA A 210 5.98 11.82 7.88
C ALA A 210 5.23 12.33 6.65
N SER A 211 4.13 13.07 6.84
CA SER A 211 3.37 13.66 5.72
C SER A 211 4.10 14.83 5.07
N TRP A 212 4.90 15.61 5.81
CA TRP A 212 5.73 16.70 5.27
C TRP A 212 7.00 16.19 4.61
N HIS A 213 7.58 15.11 5.14
CA HIS A 213 8.78 14.47 4.61
C HIS A 213 8.48 13.00 4.27
N PRO A 214 7.83 12.71 3.12
CA PRO A 214 7.35 11.38 2.79
C PRO A 214 8.44 10.30 2.84
N ALA A 215 9.67 10.62 2.43
CA ALA A 215 10.80 9.69 2.47
C ALA A 215 11.17 9.21 3.88
N TRP A 216 10.79 9.93 4.93
CA TRP A 216 11.04 9.54 6.31
C TRP A 216 9.99 8.55 6.85
N GLY A 217 8.80 8.55 6.25
CA GLY A 217 7.71 7.67 6.69
C GLY A 217 8.02 6.20 6.52
N ASP A 218 7.54 5.37 7.43
CA ASP A 218 7.68 3.91 7.37
C ASP A 218 6.80 3.29 6.27
N VAL A 219 5.78 4.02 5.84
CA VAL A 219 4.89 3.66 4.75
C VAL A 219 4.77 4.83 3.79
N LEU A 220 4.83 4.54 2.50
CA LEU A 220 4.60 5.48 1.42
C LEU A 220 3.22 5.25 0.83
N ILE A 221 2.45 6.33 0.64
CA ILE A 221 1.14 6.32 -0.01
C ILE A 221 1.22 7.26 -1.21
N LEU A 222 1.04 6.70 -2.40
CA LEU A 222 1.04 7.43 -3.65
C LEU A 222 -0.37 7.44 -4.24
N ARG A 223 -0.76 8.55 -4.85
CA ARG A 223 -1.97 8.68 -5.64
C ARG A 223 -1.67 9.37 -6.95
N GLY A 224 -2.17 8.83 -8.04
CA GLY A 224 -2.04 9.42 -9.36
C GLY A 224 -3.17 9.05 -10.30
N LYS A 225 -3.17 9.72 -11.46
CA LYS A 225 -4.01 9.38 -12.62
C LYS A 225 -3.19 8.59 -13.63
N PRO A 226 -3.80 7.68 -14.41
CA PRO A 226 -3.10 7.03 -15.51
C PRO A 226 -2.59 8.08 -16.52
N ARG A 227 -1.40 7.88 -17.05
CA ARG A 227 -0.85 8.75 -18.12
C ARG A 227 -1.53 8.46 -19.46
N ARG A 228 -1.94 9.48 -20.21
CA ARG A 228 -2.62 9.35 -21.51
C ARG A 228 -1.87 8.51 -22.54
N LYS A 229 -0.55 8.59 -22.60
CA LYS A 229 0.28 7.81 -23.54
C LYS A 229 0.20 6.29 -23.34
N PHE A 230 -0.19 5.83 -22.16
CA PHE A 230 -0.31 4.39 -21.86
C PHE A 230 -1.61 3.82 -22.43
N SER A 231 -2.72 4.57 -22.39
CA SER A 231 -4.01 4.15 -22.94
C SER A 231 -4.03 4.07 -24.48
N GLU A 232 -3.12 4.75 -25.16
CA GLU A 232 -3.05 4.77 -26.63
C GLU A 232 -2.15 3.66 -27.21
N ARG A 233 -1.06 3.28 -26.49
CA ARG A 233 -0.17 2.18 -26.92
C ARG A 233 -0.85 0.81 -26.87
N GLU A 234 -1.76 0.60 -25.94
CA GLU A 234 -2.51 -0.66 -25.85
C GLU A 234 -3.54 -0.81 -27.00
N ARG A 235 -4.08 0.30 -27.54
CA ARG A 235 -4.96 0.24 -28.71
C ARG A 235 -4.24 -0.27 -29.96
N SER A 236 -2.94 -0.05 -30.08
CA SER A 236 -2.14 -0.53 -31.22
C SER A 236 -1.72 -1.99 -31.11
N LEU A 237 -1.69 -2.58 -29.90
CA LEU A 237 -1.31 -3.97 -29.68
C LEU A 237 -2.48 -4.95 -29.66
N THR A 238 -3.72 -4.46 -29.51
CA THR A 238 -4.94 -5.29 -29.56
C THR A 238 -5.55 -5.37 -30.99
N HIS A 239 -4.97 -4.67 -31.96
CA HIS A 239 -5.37 -4.70 -33.38
C HIS A 239 -4.27 -5.19 -34.33
N ALA A 240 -3.20 -5.78 -33.80
CA ALA A 240 -2.18 -6.53 -34.52
C ALA A 240 -2.24 -8.01 -34.12
#